data_5cce76f10cd499320dfc12b8d3ffb4e7
#
_entry.id   5cce76f10cd499320dfc12b8d3ffb4e7
#
_cell.length_a   1.000
_cell.length_b   1.000
_cell.length_c   1.000
_cell.angle_alpha   90.00
_cell.angle_beta   90.00
_cell.angle_gamma   90.00
#
_symmetry.space_group_name_H-M   'P 1'
#
loop_
_entity.id
_entity.type
_entity.pdbx_description
1 polymer ?
#
loop_
_entity_poly.entity_id
_entity_poly.type
_entity_poly.pdbx_seq_one_letter_code
_entity_poly.pdbx_strand_id
1 'polypeptide(L)'
;RGGALIMSAADATYLDMKYDEEFPLGLTWAAVIDVRTAYEWEPTAVLDVPDAAILGTEAPLWSETTRTIDDVELLVFPRAAAEAEIAWSPQHGEGREWSSFRERLGVLAPLWKAEGTRFHPVADIPWSDR
;
A
#
# COMPACT_ATOMS: atom_id res chain seq x y z
N ARG A 1 -21.90 5.35 20.49
CA ARG A 1 -22.23 6.80 20.46
C ARG A 1 -22.06 7.44 19.08
N GLY A 2 -22.11 6.68 17.99
CA GLY A 2 -22.18 7.24 16.62
C GLY A 2 -20.91 7.93 16.12
N GLY A 3 -19.74 7.48 16.52
CA GLY A 3 -18.46 7.92 15.96
C GLY A 3 -18.22 7.33 14.56
N ALA A 4 -17.35 8.02 13.79
CA ALA A 4 -16.86 7.54 12.50
C ALA A 4 -15.34 7.38 12.57
N LEU A 5 -14.79 6.44 11.81
CA LEU A 5 -13.39 6.05 11.82
C LEU A 5 -12.77 6.18 10.43
N ILE A 6 -11.54 6.63 10.39
CA ILE A 6 -10.61 6.43 9.27
C ILE A 6 -9.56 5.44 9.76
N MET A 7 -9.38 4.34 9.06
CA MET A 7 -8.46 3.27 9.47
C MET A 7 -7.03 3.61 9.03
N SER A 8 -6.10 3.49 9.99
CA SER A 8 -4.67 3.78 9.79
C SER A 8 -3.86 2.72 10.54
N ALA A 9 -3.89 1.48 10.04
CA ALA A 9 -3.21 0.34 10.66
C ALA A 9 -1.70 0.43 10.39
N ALA A 10 -0.91 0.77 11.40
CA ALA A 10 0.52 1.05 11.24
C ALA A 10 1.32 -0.13 10.67
N ASP A 11 0.89 -1.35 10.95
CA ASP A 11 1.50 -2.60 10.50
C ASP A 11 1.07 -3.05 9.08
N ALA A 12 0.19 -2.27 8.43
CA ALA A 12 -0.27 -2.54 7.07
C ALA A 12 -0.17 -1.33 6.14
N THR A 13 -0.53 -0.12 6.62
CA THR A 13 -0.73 1.06 5.78
C THR A 13 0.40 2.10 5.83
N TYR A 14 1.32 2.00 6.80
CA TYR A 14 2.39 3.00 6.94
C TYR A 14 3.46 2.83 5.85
N LEU A 15 3.50 3.79 4.94
CA LEU A 15 4.39 3.75 3.78
C LEU A 15 5.84 4.07 4.12
N ASP A 16 6.12 4.55 5.33
CA ASP A 16 7.47 4.76 5.87
C ASP A 16 8.08 3.50 6.49
N MET A 17 7.38 2.39 6.52
CA MET A 17 7.95 1.10 6.89
C MET A 17 8.74 0.49 5.70
N LYS A 18 9.76 -0.33 6.00
CA LYS A 18 10.55 -1.03 4.98
C LYS A 18 9.70 -2.05 4.21
N TYR A 19 10.05 -2.26 2.93
CA TYR A 19 9.51 -3.37 2.12
C TYR A 19 10.04 -4.73 2.57
N ASP A 20 11.32 -4.76 2.93
CA ASP A 20 12.06 -5.90 3.47
C ASP A 20 13.18 -5.39 4.38
N GLU A 21 13.85 -6.28 5.09
CA GLU A 21 14.91 -5.91 6.04
C GLU A 21 16.10 -5.21 5.36
N GLU A 22 16.35 -5.46 4.08
CA GLU A 22 17.49 -4.94 3.34
C GLU A 22 17.16 -3.62 2.62
N PHE A 23 15.88 -3.26 2.52
CA PHE A 23 15.46 -2.02 1.85
C PHE A 23 16.08 -0.80 2.54
N PRO A 24 16.74 0.12 1.79
CA PRO A 24 17.60 1.15 2.39
C PRO A 24 16.85 2.29 3.10
N LEU A 25 15.57 2.47 2.81
CA LEU A 25 14.73 3.53 3.36
C LEU A 25 13.67 2.95 4.30
N GLY A 26 13.15 3.79 5.18
CA GLY A 26 12.05 3.41 6.06
C GLY A 26 12.50 2.80 7.38
N LEU A 27 11.53 2.52 8.23
CA LEU A 27 11.64 1.99 9.58
C LEU A 27 11.02 0.59 9.67
N THR A 28 11.16 -0.05 10.83
CA THR A 28 10.62 -1.42 11.05
C THR A 28 9.83 -1.53 12.35
N TRP A 29 9.61 -0.42 13.06
CA TRP A 29 9.01 -0.45 14.39
C TRP A 29 7.57 -0.98 14.43
N ALA A 30 6.80 -0.76 13.35
CA ALA A 30 5.44 -1.30 13.25
C ALA A 30 5.45 -2.70 12.62
N ALA A 31 6.12 -2.84 11.48
CA ALA A 31 6.30 -4.10 10.74
C ALA A 31 7.30 -3.89 9.60
N VAL A 32 7.65 -4.96 8.91
CA VAL A 32 8.12 -4.94 7.52
C VAL A 32 6.87 -5.10 6.66
N ILE A 33 6.61 -4.14 5.77
CA ILE A 33 5.39 -4.06 4.98
C ILE A 33 5.74 -4.17 3.50
N ASP A 34 5.65 -5.36 2.95
CA ASP A 34 5.73 -5.57 1.51
C ASP A 34 4.40 -5.20 0.81
N VAL A 35 4.36 -5.30 -0.51
CA VAL A 35 3.15 -4.94 -1.29
C VAL A 35 1.99 -5.88 -0.98
N ARG A 36 2.27 -7.15 -0.68
CA ARG A 36 1.25 -8.13 -0.36
C ARG A 36 0.63 -7.88 1.00
N THR A 37 1.43 -7.56 2.01
CA THR A 37 0.97 -7.15 3.35
C THR A 37 0.07 -5.93 3.26
N ALA A 38 0.48 -4.90 2.48
CA ALA A 38 -0.31 -3.70 2.23
C ALA A 38 -1.62 -3.97 1.47
N TYR A 39 -1.73 -5.10 0.78
CA TYR A 39 -2.93 -5.48 0.02
C TYR A 39 -3.86 -6.43 0.79
N GLU A 40 -3.31 -7.35 1.59
CA GLU A 40 -4.11 -8.45 2.18
C GLU A 40 -4.75 -8.09 3.53
N TRP A 41 -4.53 -6.89 4.07
CA TRP A 41 -5.24 -6.47 5.27
C TRP A 41 -6.70 -6.09 4.98
N GLU A 42 -7.56 -6.17 6.00
CA GLU A 42 -8.98 -5.87 5.87
C GLU A 42 -9.42 -4.81 6.89
N PRO A 43 -9.77 -3.59 6.45
CA PRO A 43 -10.14 -2.49 7.34
C PRO A 43 -11.26 -2.83 8.33
N THR A 44 -12.22 -3.63 7.90
CA THR A 44 -13.38 -4.00 8.74
C THR A 44 -13.07 -5.12 9.75
N ALA A 45 -11.92 -5.78 9.62
CA ALA A 45 -11.49 -6.82 10.54
C ALA A 45 -10.62 -6.33 11.70
N VAL A 46 -10.16 -5.08 11.66
CA VAL A 46 -9.20 -4.54 12.66
C VAL A 46 -9.89 -4.21 13.99
N LEU A 47 -11.09 -3.70 13.95
CA LEU A 47 -11.86 -3.30 15.14
C LEU A 47 -13.26 -3.91 15.10
N ASP A 48 -13.77 -4.29 16.28
CA ASP A 48 -15.16 -4.75 16.44
C ASP A 48 -16.11 -3.54 16.47
N VAL A 49 -16.37 -3.00 15.26
CA VAL A 49 -17.28 -1.88 15.02
C VAL A 49 -18.14 -2.16 13.81
N PRO A 50 -19.34 -1.56 13.68
CA PRO A 50 -20.12 -1.68 12.45
C PRO A 50 -19.36 -1.14 11.24
N ASP A 51 -19.37 -1.86 10.11
CA ASP A 51 -18.70 -1.45 8.86
C ASP A 51 -19.09 -0.02 8.44
N ALA A 52 -20.35 0.35 8.64
CA ALA A 52 -20.85 1.70 8.36
C ALA A 52 -20.19 2.81 9.21
N ALA A 53 -19.46 2.47 10.26
CA ALA A 53 -18.68 3.44 11.03
C ALA A 53 -17.31 3.71 10.39
N ILE A 54 -16.86 2.88 9.47
CA ILE A 54 -15.57 3.03 8.79
C ILE A 54 -15.79 3.86 7.53
N LEU A 55 -15.26 5.08 7.51
CA LEU A 55 -15.38 6.02 6.39
C LEU A 55 -14.34 5.75 5.29
N GLY A 56 -13.26 5.08 5.61
CA GLY A 56 -12.17 4.78 4.70
C GLY A 56 -10.86 4.45 5.40
N THR A 57 -9.80 4.42 4.62
CA THR A 57 -8.44 4.17 5.08
C THR A 57 -7.52 5.34 4.72
N GLU A 58 -6.38 5.41 5.38
CA GLU A 58 -5.29 6.30 5.01
C GLU A 58 -3.97 5.53 4.99
N ALA A 59 -3.06 5.96 4.14
CA ALA A 59 -1.71 5.40 4.01
C ALA A 59 -0.67 6.50 4.32
N PRO A 60 -0.34 6.71 5.60
CA PRO A 60 0.61 7.75 6.01
C PRO A 60 2.03 7.44 5.54
N LEU A 61 2.78 8.50 5.22
CA LEU A 61 4.21 8.45 5.05
C LEU A 61 4.85 9.47 5.98
N TRP A 62 5.59 8.99 6.96
CA TRP A 62 6.39 9.82 7.86
C TRP A 62 7.80 10.00 7.30
N SER A 63 8.43 11.12 7.55
CA SER A 63 9.56 11.57 6.75
C SER A 63 10.93 11.36 7.41
N GLU A 64 11.05 10.52 8.43
CA GLU A 64 12.29 10.33 9.18
C GLU A 64 13.47 9.87 8.32
N THR A 65 13.18 9.07 7.28
CA THR A 65 14.23 8.52 6.40
C THR A 65 14.25 9.14 5.01
N THR A 66 13.29 10.02 4.68
CA THR A 66 13.17 10.65 3.36
C THR A 66 13.92 11.98 3.30
N ARG A 67 14.61 12.23 2.19
CA ARG A 67 15.35 13.46 1.91
C ARG A 67 15.04 14.09 0.56
N THR A 68 14.55 13.27 -0.37
CA THR A 68 14.30 13.66 -1.75
C THR A 68 12.92 13.16 -2.17
N ILE A 69 12.41 13.70 -3.29
CA ILE A 69 11.16 13.19 -3.89
C ILE A 69 11.33 11.73 -4.35
N ASP A 70 12.52 11.36 -4.82
CA ASP A 70 12.83 9.98 -5.19
C ASP A 70 12.67 9.00 -4.02
N ASP A 71 13.09 9.42 -2.80
CA ASP A 71 12.91 8.60 -1.60
C ASP A 71 11.42 8.43 -1.26
N VAL A 72 10.65 9.51 -1.38
CA VAL A 72 9.19 9.48 -1.19
C VAL A 72 8.54 8.51 -2.18
N GLU A 73 8.83 8.65 -3.46
CA GLU A 73 8.25 7.83 -4.52
C GLU A 73 8.61 6.35 -4.36
N LEU A 74 9.86 6.03 -4.00
CA LEU A 74 10.29 4.66 -3.74
C LEU A 74 9.57 4.01 -2.54
N LEU A 75 9.26 4.79 -1.50
CA LEU A 75 8.50 4.31 -0.35
C LEU A 75 7.00 4.20 -0.66
N VAL A 76 6.44 5.14 -1.42
CA VAL A 76 5.02 5.19 -1.76
C VAL A 76 4.66 4.13 -2.79
N PHE A 77 5.41 4.04 -3.89
CA PHE A 77 5.07 3.13 -4.99
C PHE A 77 5.90 1.85 -4.96
N PRO A 78 5.24 0.68 -5.09
CA PRO A 78 3.86 0.47 -5.53
C PRO A 78 2.82 0.30 -4.39
N ARG A 79 3.18 0.38 -3.10
CA ARG A 79 2.25 0.09 -1.98
C ARG A 79 1.01 0.98 -1.96
N ALA A 80 1.13 2.26 -2.35
CA ALA A 80 -0.03 3.14 -2.43
C ALA A 80 -1.11 2.65 -3.42
N ALA A 81 -0.73 1.91 -4.46
CA ALA A 81 -1.70 1.29 -5.36
C ALA A 81 -2.46 0.14 -4.68
N ALA A 82 -1.80 -0.61 -3.79
CA ALA A 82 -2.44 -1.64 -2.98
C ALA A 82 -3.45 -1.00 -2.02
N GLU A 83 -3.05 0.03 -1.29
CA GLU A 83 -3.92 0.76 -0.37
C GLU A 83 -5.10 1.41 -1.09
N ALA A 84 -4.87 1.98 -2.27
CA ALA A 84 -5.95 2.55 -3.07
C ALA A 84 -6.99 1.50 -3.46
N GLU A 85 -6.58 0.30 -3.84
CA GLU A 85 -7.51 -0.76 -4.18
C GLU A 85 -8.30 -1.22 -2.94
N ILE A 86 -7.66 -1.38 -1.79
CA ILE A 86 -8.33 -1.70 -0.53
C ILE A 86 -9.39 -0.64 -0.18
N ALA A 87 -9.04 0.64 -0.32
CA ALA A 87 -9.92 1.75 0.02
C ALA A 87 -11.14 1.90 -0.91
N TRP A 88 -11.00 1.54 -2.18
CA TRP A 88 -12.00 1.80 -3.22
C TRP A 88 -12.77 0.55 -3.68
N SER A 89 -12.30 -0.65 -3.36
CA SER A 89 -12.93 -1.89 -3.79
C SER A 89 -13.83 -2.46 -2.70
N PRO A 90 -14.94 -3.10 -3.07
CA PRO A 90 -15.75 -3.86 -2.12
C PRO A 90 -14.90 -4.92 -1.40
N GLN A 91 -15.18 -5.15 -0.13
CA GLN A 91 -14.52 -6.17 0.70
C GLN A 91 -14.54 -7.56 0.07
N HIS A 92 -15.64 -7.90 -0.58
CA HIS A 92 -15.84 -9.16 -1.28
C HIS A 92 -16.28 -8.87 -2.72
N GLY A 93 -15.52 -9.37 -3.68
CA GLY A 93 -15.85 -9.18 -5.10
C GLY A 93 -14.86 -9.87 -6.02
N GLU A 94 -15.30 -10.12 -7.25
CA GLU A 94 -14.38 -10.60 -8.29
C GLU A 94 -13.24 -9.60 -8.49
N GLY A 95 -12.02 -10.13 -8.56
CA GLY A 95 -10.82 -9.32 -8.80
C GLY A 95 -10.12 -8.81 -7.55
N ARG A 96 -10.70 -8.94 -6.34
CA ARG A 96 -10.02 -8.62 -5.08
C ARG A 96 -9.20 -9.82 -4.55
N GLU A 97 -8.38 -10.36 -5.42
CA GLU A 97 -7.46 -11.45 -5.10
C GLU A 97 -6.04 -11.02 -5.42
N TRP A 98 -5.08 -11.42 -4.60
CA TRP A 98 -3.68 -11.09 -4.79
C TRP A 98 -3.18 -11.43 -6.20
N SER A 99 -3.53 -12.60 -6.73
CA SER A 99 -3.16 -13.03 -8.07
C SER A 99 -3.63 -12.06 -9.16
N SER A 100 -4.87 -11.58 -9.06
CA SER A 100 -5.43 -10.60 -9.99
C SER A 100 -4.82 -9.22 -9.79
N PHE A 101 -4.66 -8.77 -8.54
CA PHE A 101 -4.08 -7.47 -8.23
C PHE A 101 -2.65 -7.33 -8.74
N ARG A 102 -1.79 -8.32 -8.48
CA ARG A 102 -0.38 -8.27 -8.90
C ARG A 102 -0.21 -8.15 -10.42
N GLU A 103 -1.06 -8.81 -11.21
CA GLU A 103 -1.06 -8.70 -12.67
C GLU A 103 -1.46 -7.27 -13.11
N ARG A 104 -2.52 -6.72 -12.52
CA ARG A 104 -2.97 -5.36 -12.81
C ARG A 104 -1.96 -4.30 -12.35
N LEU A 105 -1.30 -4.51 -11.21
CA LEU A 105 -0.26 -3.64 -10.70
C LEU A 105 0.95 -3.60 -11.66
N GLY A 106 1.34 -4.75 -12.18
CA GLY A 106 2.48 -4.86 -13.09
C GLY A 106 2.36 -3.99 -14.35
N VAL A 107 1.14 -3.78 -14.85
CA VAL A 107 0.90 -2.95 -16.05
C VAL A 107 0.99 -1.44 -15.80
N LEU A 108 1.13 -1.00 -14.55
CA LEU A 108 1.34 0.42 -14.23
C LEU A 108 2.78 0.88 -14.44
N ALA A 109 3.75 -0.04 -14.51
CA ALA A 109 5.16 0.31 -14.63
C ALA A 109 5.49 1.19 -15.85
N PRO A 110 4.95 0.95 -17.07
CA PRO A 110 5.18 1.83 -18.20
C PRO A 110 4.66 3.26 -18.00
N LEU A 111 3.50 3.40 -17.31
CA LEU A 111 2.94 4.70 -16.99
C LEU A 111 3.86 5.47 -16.04
N TRP A 112 4.26 4.85 -14.93
CA TRP A 112 5.18 5.48 -13.97
C TRP A 112 6.52 5.85 -14.60
N LYS A 113 7.08 4.97 -15.44
CA LYS A 113 8.30 5.26 -16.20
C LYS A 113 8.12 6.47 -17.13
N ALA A 114 6.99 6.56 -17.85
CA ALA A 114 6.70 7.67 -18.77
C ALA A 114 6.52 9.00 -18.04
N GLU A 115 5.99 8.98 -16.82
CA GLU A 115 5.82 10.15 -15.95
C GLU A 115 7.09 10.51 -15.16
N GLY A 116 8.13 9.67 -15.23
CA GLY A 116 9.36 9.85 -14.45
C GLY A 116 9.22 9.50 -12.98
N THR A 117 8.11 8.86 -12.58
CA THR A 117 7.86 8.42 -11.22
C THR A 117 8.71 7.21 -10.89
N ARG A 118 9.39 7.26 -9.77
CA ARG A 118 10.16 6.12 -9.26
C ARG A 118 9.26 5.17 -8.49
N PHE A 119 9.56 3.89 -8.57
CA PHE A 119 8.89 2.87 -7.77
C PHE A 119 9.86 1.73 -7.43
N HIS A 120 9.58 1.03 -6.35
CA HIS A 120 10.36 -0.14 -5.96
C HIS A 120 9.89 -1.38 -6.73
N PRO A 121 10.72 -1.97 -7.63
CA PRO A 121 10.30 -3.09 -8.46
C PRO A 121 10.39 -4.41 -7.68
N VAL A 122 9.47 -4.63 -6.76
CA VAL A 122 9.42 -5.88 -5.96
C VAL A 122 9.31 -7.11 -6.86
N ALA A 123 9.96 -8.21 -6.47
CA ALA A 123 10.11 -9.39 -7.31
C ALA A 123 8.81 -10.15 -7.59
N ASP A 124 7.83 -10.06 -6.68
CA ASP A 124 6.56 -10.80 -6.79
C ASP A 124 5.58 -10.20 -7.81
N ILE A 125 5.87 -9.03 -8.34
CA ILE A 125 5.01 -8.37 -9.34
C ILE A 125 5.55 -8.62 -10.75
N PRO A 126 4.73 -9.09 -11.68
CA PRO A 126 5.13 -9.31 -13.07
C PRO A 126 5.16 -7.97 -13.83
N TRP A 127 6.21 -7.19 -13.61
CA TRP A 127 6.36 -5.87 -14.19
C TRP A 127 6.38 -5.89 -15.72
N SER A 128 5.51 -5.10 -16.33
CA SER A 128 5.49 -4.90 -17.77
C SER A 128 6.61 -3.96 -18.22
N ASP A 129 7.21 -4.27 -19.35
CA ASP A 129 8.22 -3.41 -19.99
C ASP A 129 7.62 -2.40 -20.99
N ARG A 130 6.33 -2.57 -21.33
CA ARG A 130 5.61 -1.81 -22.37
C ARG A 130 4.29 -1.26 -21.86
#